data_ced331e471c6ae33842e1665c199a675
#
_entry.id   ced331e471c6ae33842e1665c199a675
#
_cell.length_a   1.000
_cell.length_b   1.000
_cell.length_c   1.000
_cell.angle_alpha   90.00
_cell.angle_beta   90.00
_cell.angle_gamma   90.00
#
_symmetry.space_group_name_H-M   'P 1'
#
loop_
_entity.id
_entity.type
_entity.pdbx_description
1 polymer ?
#
loop_
_entity_poly.entity_id
_entity_poly.type
_entity_poly.pdbx_seq_one_letter_code
_entity_poly.pdbx_strand_id
1 'polypeptide(L)'
;IERRSHIGGNAYSEAEPETGIEIHKYGAHLFHTSNKRVWDYVNQFTSFTGYQHRVFAMHNGSAYQFPMGLGLINQFFGRYYSPDEARELIREQAAEIDSDDATNLEEKAISLIGRPLYEAFIRDYTAKQWQTPPEELPASIISRLPVRYTYDNRYFNDKYEGLPVDGYAAWLERMAAHPNIEVRLNTDFFSDDHEYSREKVLGQIPVVYTGPVDRYFDYAEGDLSWRTIDLEEEVLPIEDFQGCSVMNYPDADVPFTRIHEFRHFHPERDYTKDATVIMREYSRFANKGDEPYYPVNTSVDREKLLKYRDLAKGEQNVLFGGRLGTYKYLDMHMAIGAALSMFDNKIRPHFAQGAKIKSGGVDA
;
A
#
# COMPACT_ATOMS: atom_id res chain seq x y z
N ILE A 1 -7.44 18.17 11.22
CA ILE A 1 -8.58 18.20 10.28
C ILE A 1 -8.46 17.09 9.26
N GLU A 2 -9.58 16.53 8.86
CA GLU A 2 -9.69 15.44 7.88
C GLU A 2 -10.87 15.73 6.94
N ARG A 3 -10.65 15.60 5.64
CA ARG A 3 -11.68 15.84 4.62
C ARG A 3 -12.78 14.77 4.62
N ARG A 4 -12.42 13.54 4.96
CA ARG A 4 -13.34 12.39 5.03
C ARG A 4 -14.20 12.43 6.30
N SER A 5 -15.21 11.57 6.34
CA SER A 5 -16.06 11.35 7.51
C SER A 5 -15.41 10.46 8.59
N HIS A 6 -14.18 10.04 8.40
CA HIS A 6 -13.41 9.18 9.31
C HIS A 6 -11.93 9.54 9.28
N ILE A 7 -11.20 9.18 10.33
CA ILE A 7 -9.74 9.28 10.41
C ILE A 7 -9.06 8.05 9.78
N GLY A 8 -7.74 8.12 9.64
CA GLY A 8 -6.91 6.96 9.25
C GLY A 8 -6.60 6.85 7.77
N GLY A 9 -7.11 7.76 6.94
CA GLY A 9 -6.86 7.71 5.49
C GLY A 9 -7.35 6.40 4.89
N ASN A 10 -6.50 5.75 4.10
CA ASN A 10 -6.85 4.46 3.49
C ASN A 10 -6.75 3.27 4.46
N ALA A 11 -6.05 3.40 5.59
CA ALA A 11 -6.01 2.38 6.63
C ALA A 11 -7.24 2.48 7.54
N TYR A 12 -8.42 2.30 6.98
CA TYR A 12 -9.70 2.35 7.67
C TYR A 12 -10.48 1.07 7.41
N SER A 13 -11.06 0.51 8.46
CA SER A 13 -11.92 -0.66 8.40
C SER A 13 -13.23 -0.40 9.13
N GLU A 14 -14.28 -1.08 8.69
CA GLU A 14 -15.62 -1.00 9.28
C GLU A 14 -16.29 -2.37 9.19
N ALA A 15 -17.30 -2.62 10.02
CA ALA A 15 -18.11 -3.80 9.89
C ALA A 15 -19.10 -3.61 8.71
N GLU A 16 -19.17 -4.61 7.82
CA GLU A 16 -20.20 -4.63 6.79
C GLU A 16 -21.57 -4.80 7.47
N PRO A 17 -22.58 -3.95 7.14
CA PRO A 17 -23.80 -3.83 7.96
C PRO A 17 -24.66 -5.08 8.03
N GLU A 18 -24.69 -5.92 7.00
CA GLU A 18 -25.56 -7.11 6.95
C GLU A 18 -24.92 -8.33 7.61
N THR A 19 -23.61 -8.48 7.49
CA THR A 19 -22.87 -9.67 7.93
C THR A 19 -22.09 -9.45 9.22
N GLY A 20 -21.78 -8.21 9.57
CA GLY A 20 -20.87 -7.87 10.67
C GLY A 20 -19.41 -8.23 10.38
N ILE A 21 -19.07 -8.67 9.18
CA ILE A 21 -17.69 -8.97 8.78
C ILE A 21 -16.93 -7.66 8.62
N GLU A 22 -15.77 -7.57 9.27
CA GLU A 22 -14.92 -6.38 9.14
C GLU A 22 -14.29 -6.32 7.75
N ILE A 23 -14.55 -5.23 7.03
CA ILE A 23 -14.00 -4.94 5.72
C ILE A 23 -12.99 -3.80 5.80
N HIS A 24 -11.97 -3.86 4.94
CA HIS A 24 -11.03 -2.76 4.75
C HIS A 24 -11.54 -1.89 3.60
N LYS A 25 -12.10 -0.72 3.95
CA LYS A 25 -12.85 0.15 3.03
C LYS A 25 -12.10 0.55 1.75
N TYR A 26 -10.79 0.64 1.82
CA TYR A 26 -9.93 1.09 0.72
C TYR A 26 -8.97 -0.02 0.24
N GLY A 27 -9.43 -1.28 0.28
CA GLY A 27 -8.61 -2.44 -0.02
C GLY A 27 -7.80 -2.93 1.17
N ALA A 28 -7.27 -4.14 1.07
CA ALA A 28 -6.59 -4.79 2.19
C ALA A 28 -5.39 -3.99 2.70
N HIS A 29 -5.41 -3.68 3.98
CA HIS A 29 -4.30 -3.08 4.71
C HIS A 29 -3.76 -4.09 5.72
N LEU A 30 -2.47 -4.35 5.66
CA LEU A 30 -1.80 -5.39 6.44
C LEU A 30 -0.65 -4.74 7.21
N PHE A 31 -0.66 -4.87 8.53
CA PHE A 31 0.40 -4.29 9.33
C PHE A 31 1.54 -5.28 9.49
N HIS A 32 2.73 -4.86 9.11
CA HIS A 32 3.97 -5.62 9.28
C HIS A 32 5.14 -4.66 9.54
N THR A 33 6.15 -5.09 10.27
CA THR A 33 7.34 -4.28 10.49
C THR A 33 8.47 -5.11 11.11
N SER A 34 9.71 -4.78 10.79
CA SER A 34 10.88 -5.20 11.55
C SER A 34 11.43 -4.09 12.45
N ASN A 35 10.82 -2.88 12.38
CA ASN A 35 11.21 -1.75 13.21
C ASN A 35 10.59 -1.85 14.61
N LYS A 36 11.42 -2.19 15.60
CA LYS A 36 10.96 -2.33 16.99
C LYS A 36 10.35 -1.06 17.57
N ARG A 37 10.85 0.11 17.21
CA ARG A 37 10.31 1.39 17.70
C ARG A 37 8.86 1.61 17.20
N VAL A 38 8.61 1.31 15.95
CA VAL A 38 7.26 1.39 15.37
C VAL A 38 6.35 0.37 16.05
N TRP A 39 6.82 -0.87 16.20
CA TRP A 39 6.05 -1.92 16.88
C TRP A 39 5.70 -1.56 18.32
N ASP A 40 6.65 -1.08 19.10
CA ASP A 40 6.43 -0.66 20.49
C ASP A 40 5.46 0.53 20.57
N TYR A 41 5.52 1.45 19.60
CA TYR A 41 4.65 2.60 19.55
C TYR A 41 3.19 2.20 19.28
N VAL A 42 2.92 1.41 18.25
CA VAL A 42 1.56 1.03 17.87
C VAL A 42 0.88 0.15 18.92
N ASN A 43 1.64 -0.68 19.64
CA ASN A 43 1.14 -1.52 20.72
C ASN A 43 0.72 -0.75 21.99
N GLN A 44 0.93 0.57 22.04
CA GLN A 44 0.35 1.41 23.09
C GLN A 44 -1.15 1.66 22.88
N PHE A 45 -1.65 1.46 21.64
CA PHE A 45 -3.01 1.80 21.24
C PHE A 45 -3.85 0.61 20.86
N THR A 46 -3.25 -0.50 20.47
CA THR A 46 -3.93 -1.74 20.11
C THR A 46 -3.05 -2.95 20.36
N SER A 47 -3.67 -4.14 20.34
CA SER A 47 -2.97 -5.41 20.21
C SER A 47 -3.13 -5.94 18.81
N PHE A 48 -2.22 -6.78 18.37
CA PHE A 48 -2.27 -7.41 17.05
C PHE A 48 -2.58 -8.89 17.16
N THR A 49 -3.33 -9.40 16.18
CA THR A 49 -3.62 -10.82 16.03
C THR A 49 -2.37 -11.59 15.60
N GLY A 50 -2.45 -12.92 15.63
CA GLY A 50 -1.41 -13.78 15.04
C GLY A 50 -1.54 -13.97 13.53
N TYR A 51 -2.30 -13.13 12.83
CA TYR A 51 -2.51 -13.24 11.39
C TYR A 51 -1.18 -13.13 10.62
N GLN A 52 -0.96 -14.08 9.72
CA GLN A 52 0.17 -14.09 8.80
C GLN A 52 -0.37 -14.03 7.37
N HIS A 53 0.04 -13.03 6.63
CA HIS A 53 -0.47 -12.83 5.28
C HIS A 53 0.05 -13.89 4.30
N ARG A 54 -0.89 -14.53 3.61
CA ARG A 54 -0.64 -15.49 2.53
C ARG A 54 -1.48 -15.08 1.33
N VAL A 55 -0.87 -15.18 0.16
CA VAL A 55 -1.51 -14.83 -1.10
C VAL A 55 -1.50 -16.05 -2.01
N PHE A 56 -2.56 -16.22 -2.74
CA PHE A 56 -2.66 -17.20 -3.82
C PHE A 56 -2.84 -16.50 -5.16
N ALA A 57 -2.56 -17.20 -6.25
CA ALA A 57 -2.87 -16.74 -7.61
C ALA A 57 -3.66 -17.83 -8.35
N MET A 58 -4.75 -17.42 -8.97
CA MET A 58 -5.56 -18.26 -9.83
C MET A 58 -5.04 -18.15 -11.27
N HIS A 59 -4.45 -19.21 -11.80
CA HIS A 59 -3.97 -19.25 -13.18
C HIS A 59 -4.45 -20.52 -13.88
N ASN A 60 -5.11 -20.37 -15.04
CA ASN A 60 -5.67 -21.48 -15.82
C ASN A 60 -6.51 -22.46 -14.96
N GLY A 61 -7.36 -21.91 -14.07
CA GLY A 61 -8.26 -22.70 -13.21
C GLY A 61 -7.56 -23.45 -12.07
N SER A 62 -6.29 -23.14 -11.79
CA SER A 62 -5.53 -23.73 -10.67
C SER A 62 -5.04 -22.65 -9.72
N ALA A 63 -5.17 -22.90 -8.41
CA ALA A 63 -4.66 -21.99 -7.38
C ALA A 63 -3.20 -22.31 -7.05
N TYR A 64 -2.34 -21.32 -7.16
CA TYR A 64 -0.92 -21.39 -6.86
C TYR A 64 -0.60 -20.56 -5.63
N GLN A 65 0.27 -21.06 -4.77
CA GLN A 65 0.66 -20.40 -3.53
C GLN A 65 1.78 -19.39 -3.78
N PHE A 66 1.56 -18.12 -3.40
CA PHE A 66 2.57 -17.05 -3.46
C PHE A 66 3.18 -16.78 -2.07
N PRO A 67 4.37 -16.15 -2.00
CA PRO A 67 5.28 -15.75 -3.09
C PRO A 67 5.87 -16.94 -3.85
N MET A 68 6.53 -16.68 -4.98
CA MET A 68 7.16 -17.74 -5.79
C MET A 68 8.16 -18.55 -4.97
N GLY A 69 7.79 -19.76 -4.60
CA GLY A 69 8.56 -20.66 -3.77
C GLY A 69 8.57 -22.08 -4.34
N LEU A 70 9.18 -23.04 -3.63
CA LEU A 70 9.25 -24.42 -4.06
C LEU A 70 7.88 -25.03 -4.33
N GLY A 71 6.86 -24.67 -3.56
CA GLY A 71 5.49 -25.15 -3.75
C GLY A 71 4.93 -24.74 -5.11
N LEU A 72 5.04 -23.45 -5.47
CA LEU A 72 4.62 -22.93 -6.76
C LEU A 72 5.41 -23.54 -7.91
N ILE A 73 6.75 -23.57 -7.81
CA ILE A 73 7.64 -24.11 -8.84
C ILE A 73 7.29 -25.58 -9.12
N ASN A 74 7.18 -26.41 -8.07
CA ASN A 74 6.88 -27.82 -8.20
C ASN A 74 5.49 -28.06 -8.81
N GLN A 75 4.49 -27.29 -8.40
CA GLN A 75 3.13 -27.39 -8.95
C GLN A 75 3.09 -26.94 -10.41
N PHE A 76 3.72 -25.81 -10.75
CA PHE A 76 3.69 -25.23 -12.09
C PHE A 76 4.37 -26.10 -13.13
N PHE A 77 5.56 -26.62 -12.80
CA PHE A 77 6.31 -27.50 -13.69
C PHE A 77 5.91 -28.99 -13.58
N GLY A 78 4.94 -29.33 -12.71
CA GLY A 78 4.39 -30.70 -12.59
C GLY A 78 5.40 -31.74 -12.11
N ARG A 79 6.45 -31.33 -11.41
CA ARG A 79 7.54 -32.20 -10.95
C ARG A 79 8.08 -31.73 -9.61
N TYR A 80 8.53 -32.66 -8.78
CA TYR A 80 9.30 -32.34 -7.59
C TYR A 80 10.73 -31.91 -7.95
N TYR A 81 11.12 -30.75 -7.47
CA TYR A 81 12.49 -30.22 -7.48
C TYR A 81 12.95 -29.98 -6.05
N SER A 82 14.15 -30.42 -5.74
CA SER A 82 14.87 -29.99 -4.54
C SER A 82 15.23 -28.50 -4.64
N PRO A 83 15.61 -27.82 -3.55
CA PRO A 83 16.03 -26.42 -3.59
C PRO A 83 17.10 -26.12 -4.64
N ASP A 84 18.10 -27.00 -4.78
CA ASP A 84 19.20 -26.80 -5.73
C ASP A 84 18.77 -27.06 -7.17
N GLU A 85 17.97 -28.09 -7.41
CA GLU A 85 17.38 -28.33 -8.75
C GLU A 85 16.46 -27.18 -9.18
N ALA A 86 15.69 -26.61 -8.24
CA ALA A 86 14.84 -25.46 -8.53
C ALA A 86 15.66 -24.19 -8.84
N ARG A 87 16.79 -23.97 -8.15
CA ARG A 87 17.70 -22.87 -8.48
C ARG A 87 18.28 -23.04 -9.88
N GLU A 88 18.70 -24.24 -10.22
CA GLU A 88 19.25 -24.53 -11.53
C GLU A 88 18.20 -24.34 -12.64
N LEU A 89 16.98 -24.86 -12.43
CA LEU A 89 15.86 -24.65 -13.35
C LEU A 89 15.59 -23.16 -13.60
N ILE A 90 15.47 -22.35 -12.54
CA ILE A 90 15.22 -20.92 -12.69
C ILE A 90 16.39 -20.23 -13.39
N ARG A 91 17.62 -20.58 -13.06
CA ARG A 91 18.82 -20.04 -13.71
C ARG A 91 18.84 -20.35 -15.22
N GLU A 92 18.48 -21.57 -15.61
CA GLU A 92 18.38 -21.97 -17.00
C GLU A 92 17.28 -21.22 -17.75
N GLN A 93 16.10 -21.09 -17.13
CA GLN A 93 14.96 -20.36 -17.70
C GLN A 93 15.23 -18.85 -17.80
N ALA A 94 15.94 -18.29 -16.84
CA ALA A 94 16.29 -16.87 -16.80
C ALA A 94 17.45 -16.49 -17.74
N ALA A 95 18.24 -17.45 -18.20
CA ALA A 95 19.40 -17.23 -19.08
C ALA A 95 19.05 -16.72 -20.49
N GLU A 96 17.76 -16.59 -20.80
CA GLU A 96 17.28 -16.00 -22.06
C GLU A 96 17.69 -14.53 -22.20
N ILE A 97 17.72 -13.78 -21.08
CA ILE A 97 18.07 -12.35 -21.05
C ILE A 97 19.07 -12.10 -19.93
N ASP A 98 20.17 -11.40 -20.25
CA ASP A 98 21.09 -10.92 -19.23
C ASP A 98 20.42 -9.80 -18.41
N SER A 99 20.47 -9.95 -17.09
CA SER A 99 19.85 -9.00 -16.18
C SER A 99 20.43 -7.58 -16.25
N ASP A 100 21.68 -7.44 -16.68
CA ASP A 100 22.36 -6.14 -16.85
C ASP A 100 21.97 -5.46 -18.16
N ASP A 101 21.50 -6.23 -19.13
CA ASP A 101 21.04 -5.72 -20.43
C ASP A 101 19.52 -5.41 -20.44
N ALA A 102 18.77 -5.74 -19.37
CA ALA A 102 17.34 -5.56 -19.30
C ALA A 102 16.96 -4.06 -19.30
N THR A 103 16.21 -3.63 -20.30
CA THR A 103 15.81 -2.23 -20.52
C THR A 103 14.41 -1.90 -20.02
N ASN A 104 13.54 -2.89 -19.92
CA ASN A 104 12.14 -2.76 -19.52
C ASN A 104 11.75 -3.81 -18.47
N LEU A 105 10.50 -3.73 -17.99
CA LEU A 105 10.00 -4.62 -16.94
C LEU A 105 9.92 -6.08 -17.40
N GLU A 106 9.47 -6.33 -18.63
CA GLU A 106 9.41 -7.70 -19.18
C GLU A 106 10.77 -8.38 -19.17
N GLU A 107 11.77 -7.75 -19.80
CA GLU A 107 13.13 -8.26 -19.86
C GLU A 107 13.71 -8.49 -18.47
N LYS A 108 13.48 -7.55 -17.54
CA LYS A 108 13.95 -7.68 -16.16
C LYS A 108 13.28 -8.84 -15.44
N ALA A 109 11.97 -9.01 -15.59
CA ALA A 109 11.27 -10.12 -14.97
C ALA A 109 11.75 -11.48 -15.53
N ILE A 110 11.87 -11.61 -16.86
CA ILE A 110 12.37 -12.83 -17.50
C ILE A 110 13.78 -13.17 -17.02
N SER A 111 14.67 -12.18 -16.90
CA SER A 111 16.03 -12.36 -16.38
C SER A 111 16.10 -12.80 -14.91
N LEU A 112 15.01 -12.67 -14.15
CA LEU A 112 14.92 -13.05 -12.75
C LEU A 112 14.27 -14.40 -12.51
N ILE A 113 13.21 -14.75 -13.28
CA ILE A 113 12.36 -15.92 -13.02
C ILE A 113 12.13 -16.82 -14.24
N GLY A 114 12.60 -16.41 -15.42
CA GLY A 114 12.37 -17.07 -16.69
C GLY A 114 11.01 -16.77 -17.30
N ARG A 115 10.91 -16.94 -18.62
CA ARG A 115 9.71 -16.63 -19.42
C ARG A 115 8.46 -17.40 -18.97
N PRO A 116 8.49 -18.70 -18.67
CA PRO A 116 7.27 -19.42 -18.30
C PRO A 116 6.57 -18.87 -17.05
N LEU A 117 7.31 -18.54 -15.99
CA LEU A 117 6.75 -17.96 -14.77
C LEU A 117 6.35 -16.49 -14.96
N TYR A 118 7.11 -15.76 -15.78
CA TYR A 118 6.76 -14.39 -16.17
C TYR A 118 5.40 -14.35 -16.89
N GLU A 119 5.21 -15.16 -17.92
CA GLU A 119 3.98 -15.20 -18.70
C GLU A 119 2.77 -15.64 -17.86
N ALA A 120 2.96 -16.63 -16.98
CA ALA A 120 1.88 -17.14 -16.15
C ALA A 120 1.42 -16.21 -15.04
N PHE A 121 2.33 -15.45 -14.41
CA PHE A 121 2.02 -14.78 -13.16
C PHE A 121 2.30 -13.29 -13.13
N ILE A 122 3.13 -12.76 -14.04
CA ILE A 122 3.59 -11.37 -13.99
C ILE A 122 3.06 -10.54 -15.15
N ARG A 123 3.15 -11.02 -16.39
CA ARG A 123 2.86 -10.25 -17.60
C ARG A 123 1.49 -9.56 -17.53
N ASP A 124 0.44 -10.35 -17.52
CA ASP A 124 -0.91 -9.84 -17.66
C ASP A 124 -1.43 -9.22 -16.34
N TYR A 125 -0.95 -9.73 -15.18
CA TYR A 125 -1.19 -9.07 -13.89
C TYR A 125 -0.62 -7.66 -13.86
N THR A 126 0.62 -7.50 -14.31
CA THR A 126 1.30 -6.20 -14.37
C THR A 126 0.62 -5.27 -15.37
N ALA A 127 0.26 -5.79 -16.56
CA ALA A 127 -0.46 -5.02 -17.56
C ALA A 127 -1.80 -4.50 -17.03
N LYS A 128 -2.56 -5.30 -16.29
CA LYS A 128 -3.80 -4.88 -15.60
C LYS A 128 -3.54 -3.83 -14.52
N GLN A 129 -2.53 -4.09 -13.68
CA GLN A 129 -2.21 -3.20 -12.56
C GLN A 129 -1.72 -1.84 -13.02
N TRP A 130 -0.93 -1.80 -14.10
CA TRP A 130 -0.35 -0.55 -14.62
C TRP A 130 -1.12 0.04 -15.80
N GLN A 131 -2.08 -0.69 -16.38
CA GLN A 131 -2.79 -0.30 -17.62
C GLN A 131 -1.79 0.07 -18.73
N THR A 132 -0.68 -0.63 -18.77
CA THR A 132 0.46 -0.41 -19.67
C THR A 132 1.13 -1.75 -19.88
N PRO A 133 1.48 -2.13 -21.12
CA PRO A 133 2.24 -3.35 -21.41
C PRO A 133 3.57 -3.37 -20.66
N PRO A 134 4.02 -4.51 -20.11
CA PRO A 134 5.27 -4.61 -19.36
C PRO A 134 6.53 -4.18 -20.13
N GLU A 135 6.54 -4.36 -21.43
CA GLU A 135 7.63 -3.92 -22.33
C GLU A 135 7.76 -2.39 -22.44
N GLU A 136 6.71 -1.65 -22.08
CA GLU A 136 6.72 -0.18 -22.04
C GLU A 136 7.00 0.38 -20.63
N LEU A 137 7.05 -0.50 -19.62
CA LEU A 137 7.32 -0.12 -18.25
C LEU A 137 8.82 -0.19 -17.92
N PRO A 138 9.36 0.75 -17.12
CA PRO A 138 10.76 0.73 -16.77
C PRO A 138 11.14 -0.48 -15.90
N ALA A 139 12.30 -1.06 -16.14
CA ALA A 139 12.83 -2.20 -15.37
C ALA A 139 12.89 -1.97 -13.85
N SER A 140 12.99 -0.70 -13.41
CA SER A 140 13.04 -0.33 -12.00
C SER A 140 11.77 -0.64 -11.21
N ILE A 141 10.62 -0.83 -11.86
CA ILE A 141 9.37 -1.23 -11.22
C ILE A 141 9.50 -2.63 -10.62
N ILE A 142 10.25 -3.52 -11.27
CA ILE A 142 10.47 -4.90 -10.83
C ILE A 142 11.96 -5.15 -10.55
N SER A 143 12.56 -4.33 -9.71
CA SER A 143 13.98 -4.47 -9.36
C SER A 143 14.30 -5.79 -8.64
N ARG A 144 13.30 -6.43 -8.01
CA ARG A 144 13.41 -7.71 -7.29
C ARG A 144 12.14 -8.52 -7.44
N LEU A 145 12.26 -9.75 -7.93
CA LEU A 145 11.26 -10.81 -7.78
C LEU A 145 11.90 -11.88 -6.90
N PRO A 146 11.63 -11.89 -5.59
CA PRO A 146 12.23 -12.87 -4.71
C PRO A 146 11.66 -14.26 -4.98
N VAL A 147 12.49 -15.14 -5.53
CA VAL A 147 12.20 -16.57 -5.57
C VAL A 147 12.68 -17.18 -4.26
N ARG A 148 11.78 -17.84 -3.55
CA ARG A 148 12.11 -18.56 -2.31
C ARG A 148 12.29 -20.04 -2.61
N TYR A 149 13.49 -20.55 -2.39
CA TYR A 149 13.78 -21.99 -2.54
C TYR A 149 13.45 -22.75 -1.27
N THR A 150 12.29 -22.43 -0.68
CA THR A 150 11.72 -23.05 0.52
C THR A 150 10.20 -23.14 0.36
N TYR A 151 9.52 -23.81 1.29
CA TYR A 151 8.06 -23.86 1.37
C TYR A 151 7.47 -22.77 2.27
N ASP A 152 8.28 -21.79 2.71
CA ASP A 152 7.76 -20.63 3.46
C ASP A 152 6.93 -19.74 2.51
N ASN A 153 5.63 -19.69 2.78
CA ASN A 153 4.64 -18.98 1.99
C ASN A 153 4.11 -17.71 2.64
N ARG A 154 4.72 -17.26 3.72
CA ARG A 154 4.38 -15.95 4.30
C ARG A 154 4.73 -14.85 3.30
N TYR A 155 3.82 -13.91 3.11
CA TYR A 155 4.04 -12.82 2.16
C TYR A 155 5.18 -11.89 2.62
N PHE A 156 5.15 -11.49 3.89
CA PHE A 156 6.18 -10.62 4.48
C PHE A 156 7.30 -11.43 5.16
N ASN A 157 8.49 -10.84 5.17
CA ASN A 157 9.65 -11.36 5.90
C ASN A 157 9.90 -10.62 7.22
N ASP A 158 9.01 -9.72 7.61
CA ASP A 158 9.15 -8.90 8.79
C ASP A 158 9.01 -9.71 10.09
N LYS A 159 9.64 -9.18 11.14
CA LYS A 159 9.65 -9.81 12.46
C LYS A 159 8.27 -9.77 13.12
N TYR A 160 7.54 -8.71 12.90
CA TYR A 160 6.22 -8.46 13.46
C TYR A 160 5.21 -8.32 12.33
N GLU A 161 4.08 -8.99 12.47
CA GLU A 161 3.01 -9.00 11.51
C GLU A 161 1.70 -9.31 12.24
N GLY A 162 0.58 -8.73 11.78
CA GLY A 162 -0.74 -8.99 12.34
C GLY A 162 -1.74 -7.93 11.95
N LEU A 163 -2.98 -8.13 12.36
CA LEU A 163 -4.07 -7.16 12.21
C LEU A 163 -4.48 -6.62 13.58
N PRO A 164 -4.92 -5.36 13.68
CA PRO A 164 -5.44 -4.84 14.94
C PRO A 164 -6.62 -5.70 15.41
N VAL A 165 -6.61 -6.15 16.66
CA VAL A 165 -7.63 -7.05 17.20
C VAL A 165 -9.06 -6.48 17.08
N ASP A 166 -9.20 -5.16 17.28
CA ASP A 166 -10.49 -4.45 17.21
C ASP A 166 -10.70 -3.72 15.87
N GLY A 167 -9.84 -3.98 14.87
CA GLY A 167 -9.87 -3.31 13.58
C GLY A 167 -9.10 -2.00 13.53
N TYR A 168 -8.92 -1.49 12.31
CA TYR A 168 -8.13 -0.28 12.08
C TYR A 168 -8.83 0.98 12.60
N ALA A 169 -10.14 1.10 12.45
CA ALA A 169 -10.88 2.26 12.94
C ALA A 169 -10.67 2.46 14.44
N ALA A 170 -10.91 1.44 15.24
CA ALA A 170 -10.76 1.48 16.69
C ALA A 170 -9.31 1.77 17.14
N TRP A 171 -8.32 1.23 16.44
CA TRP A 171 -6.91 1.55 16.69
C TRP A 171 -6.63 3.04 16.48
N LEU A 172 -7.03 3.59 15.34
CA LEU A 172 -6.76 4.99 14.98
C LEU A 172 -7.55 5.97 15.84
N GLU A 173 -8.78 5.61 16.23
CA GLU A 173 -9.57 6.37 17.19
C GLU A 173 -8.87 6.45 18.56
N ARG A 174 -8.32 5.34 19.06
CA ARG A 174 -7.52 5.35 20.30
C ARG A 174 -6.28 6.21 20.21
N MET A 175 -5.61 6.25 19.05
CA MET A 175 -4.48 7.17 18.84
C MET A 175 -4.91 8.63 18.89
N ALA A 176 -6.11 8.96 18.42
CA ALA A 176 -6.65 10.30 18.39
C ALA A 176 -7.38 10.72 19.68
N ALA A 177 -7.63 9.79 20.62
CA ALA A 177 -8.47 10.03 21.80
C ALA A 177 -7.79 10.81 22.94
N HIS A 178 -6.58 11.35 22.74
CA HIS A 178 -5.91 12.14 23.74
C HIS A 178 -6.64 13.49 23.97
N PRO A 179 -6.86 13.98 25.23
CA PRO A 179 -7.63 15.19 25.51
C PRO A 179 -7.07 16.48 24.90
N ASN A 180 -5.81 16.50 24.49
CA ASN A 180 -5.19 17.61 23.78
C ASN A 180 -5.27 17.49 22.25
N ILE A 181 -5.97 16.50 21.72
CA ILE A 181 -6.18 16.31 20.30
C ILE A 181 -7.65 16.59 20.00
N GLU A 182 -7.90 17.54 19.12
CA GLU A 182 -9.22 17.79 18.55
C GLU A 182 -9.23 17.26 17.11
N VAL A 183 -10.18 16.40 16.77
CA VAL A 183 -10.37 15.87 15.42
C VAL A 183 -11.58 16.55 14.78
N ARG A 184 -11.39 17.14 13.61
CA ARG A 184 -12.45 17.70 12.78
C ARG A 184 -12.54 16.96 11.48
N LEU A 185 -13.61 16.22 11.32
CA LEU A 185 -13.95 15.45 10.12
C LEU A 185 -14.76 16.30 9.14
N ASN A 186 -14.90 15.83 7.90
CA ASN A 186 -15.61 16.53 6.83
C ASN A 186 -15.11 17.99 6.64
N THR A 187 -13.82 18.22 6.91
CA THR A 187 -13.20 19.55 6.93
C THR A 187 -12.04 19.58 5.93
N ASP A 188 -12.23 20.29 4.82
CA ASP A 188 -11.19 20.43 3.78
C ASP A 188 -10.27 21.61 4.12
N PHE A 189 -8.96 21.37 4.16
CA PHE A 189 -7.94 22.38 4.46
C PHE A 189 -7.99 23.61 3.54
N PHE A 190 -8.51 23.45 2.34
CA PHE A 190 -8.59 24.52 1.33
C PHE A 190 -9.97 25.21 1.27
N SER A 191 -10.91 24.83 2.14
CA SER A 191 -12.20 25.53 2.25
C SER A 191 -12.12 26.67 3.23
N ASP A 192 -12.69 27.84 2.88
CA ASP A 192 -12.65 29.05 3.73
C ASP A 192 -13.74 29.12 4.81
N ASP A 193 -14.59 28.09 4.90
CA ASP A 193 -15.76 28.04 5.76
C ASP A 193 -15.48 27.70 7.23
N HIS A 194 -14.23 27.46 7.59
CA HIS A 194 -13.81 27.13 8.95
C HIS A 194 -12.52 27.87 9.37
N GLU A 195 -12.23 27.85 10.67
CA GLU A 195 -11.10 28.59 11.28
C GLU A 195 -9.71 28.02 11.00
N TYR A 196 -9.63 26.73 10.58
CA TYR A 196 -8.37 26.01 10.30
C TYR A 196 -8.08 25.90 8.80
N SER A 197 -8.68 26.75 7.97
CA SER A 197 -8.35 26.79 6.55
C SER A 197 -6.91 27.22 6.31
N ARG A 198 -6.34 26.79 5.17
CA ARG A 198 -4.97 27.14 4.76
C ARG A 198 -4.65 28.61 4.94
N GLU A 199 -5.50 29.50 4.44
CA GLU A 199 -5.28 30.95 4.47
C GLU A 199 -5.27 31.52 5.88
N LYS A 200 -6.06 30.93 6.80
CA LYS A 200 -6.16 31.44 8.17
C LYS A 200 -5.05 30.93 9.09
N VAL A 201 -4.48 29.75 8.83
CA VAL A 201 -3.50 29.16 9.74
C VAL A 201 -2.05 29.31 9.29
N LEU A 202 -1.78 29.50 8.00
CA LEU A 202 -0.41 29.66 7.52
C LEU A 202 0.23 30.93 8.14
N GLY A 203 1.45 30.74 8.64
CA GLY A 203 2.19 31.78 9.33
C GLY A 203 1.73 32.06 10.79
N GLN A 204 0.59 31.51 11.21
CA GLN A 204 0.06 31.70 12.58
C GLN A 204 0.43 30.52 13.49
N ILE A 205 0.28 29.31 13.01
CA ILE A 205 0.57 28.08 13.75
C ILE A 205 1.40 27.11 12.90
N PRO A 206 2.16 26.18 13.52
CA PRO A 206 2.79 25.09 12.78
C PRO A 206 1.77 24.16 12.11
N VAL A 207 2.04 23.78 10.86
CA VAL A 207 1.19 22.88 10.07
C VAL A 207 1.99 21.65 9.68
N VAL A 208 1.43 20.47 9.89
CA VAL A 208 1.90 19.20 9.26
C VAL A 208 0.88 18.84 8.21
N TYR A 209 1.27 18.99 6.95
CA TYR A 209 0.41 18.70 5.81
C TYR A 209 0.70 17.32 5.25
N THR A 210 -0.32 16.46 5.18
CA THR A 210 -0.21 15.07 4.70
C THR A 210 -1.07 14.78 3.47
N GLY A 211 -1.75 15.79 2.94
CA GLY A 211 -2.48 15.71 1.67
C GLY A 211 -1.54 15.77 0.44
N PRO A 212 -2.08 15.69 -0.80
CA PRO A 212 -1.29 15.75 -2.02
C PRO A 212 -0.47 17.04 -2.12
N VAL A 213 0.83 16.89 -2.36
CA VAL A 213 1.75 18.06 -2.37
C VAL A 213 1.47 19.02 -3.52
N ASP A 214 1.08 18.52 -4.68
CA ASP A 214 0.68 19.32 -5.85
C ASP A 214 -0.58 20.15 -5.55
N ARG A 215 -1.56 19.58 -4.85
CA ARG A 215 -2.75 20.31 -4.38
C ARG A 215 -2.40 21.43 -3.41
N TYR A 216 -1.40 21.23 -2.54
CA TYR A 216 -0.98 22.28 -1.61
C TYR A 216 -0.51 23.55 -2.33
N PHE A 217 0.13 23.39 -3.46
CA PHE A 217 0.62 24.48 -4.33
C PHE A 217 -0.31 24.80 -5.50
N ASP A 218 -1.61 24.49 -5.37
CA ASP A 218 -2.63 24.79 -6.38
C ASP A 218 -2.26 24.29 -7.79
N TYR A 219 -1.54 23.15 -7.85
CA TYR A 219 -1.06 22.51 -9.08
C TYR A 219 -0.16 23.39 -9.96
N ALA A 220 0.58 24.33 -9.36
CA ALA A 220 1.40 25.33 -10.06
C ALA A 220 2.43 24.72 -11.04
N GLU A 221 2.94 23.51 -10.73
CA GLU A 221 3.88 22.78 -11.59
C GLU A 221 3.21 21.61 -12.34
N GLY A 222 1.87 21.57 -12.33
CA GLY A 222 1.03 20.52 -12.92
C GLY A 222 0.80 19.34 -12.01
N ASP A 223 -0.22 18.54 -12.34
CA ASP A 223 -0.64 17.37 -11.55
C ASP A 223 0.46 16.31 -11.51
N LEU A 224 0.68 15.70 -10.34
CA LEU A 224 1.46 14.47 -10.18
C LEU A 224 0.59 13.26 -10.49
N SER A 225 1.16 12.28 -11.17
CA SER A 225 0.41 11.11 -11.65
C SER A 225 0.23 10.07 -10.56
N TRP A 226 -0.99 9.61 -10.38
CA TRP A 226 -1.35 8.57 -9.42
C TRP A 226 -2.07 7.41 -10.06
N ARG A 227 -1.88 6.22 -9.50
CA ARG A 227 -2.79 5.10 -9.68
C ARG A 227 -3.89 5.18 -8.64
N THR A 228 -5.09 4.84 -9.05
CA THR A 228 -6.23 4.59 -8.15
C THR A 228 -6.74 3.17 -8.33
N ILE A 229 -7.58 2.73 -7.42
CA ILE A 229 -8.27 1.45 -7.50
C ILE A 229 -9.77 1.67 -7.34
N ASP A 230 -10.55 0.99 -8.18
CA ASP A 230 -11.97 0.84 -7.99
C ASP A 230 -12.22 -0.46 -7.24
N LEU A 231 -13.04 -0.42 -6.21
CA LEU A 231 -13.33 -1.53 -5.33
C LEU A 231 -14.82 -1.88 -5.46
N GLU A 232 -15.08 -3.12 -5.85
CA GLU A 232 -16.43 -3.67 -5.98
C GLU A 232 -16.67 -4.63 -4.82
N GLU A 233 -17.45 -4.19 -3.83
CA GLU A 233 -17.86 -4.98 -2.68
C GLU A 233 -19.13 -5.78 -2.99
N GLU A 234 -19.17 -7.05 -2.58
CA GLU A 234 -20.30 -7.93 -2.77
C GLU A 234 -20.49 -8.84 -1.57
N VAL A 235 -21.72 -8.89 -1.07
CA VAL A 235 -22.15 -9.87 -0.07
C VAL A 235 -22.70 -11.10 -0.81
N LEU A 236 -22.11 -12.26 -0.53
CA LEU A 236 -22.51 -13.53 -1.13
C LEU A 236 -23.24 -14.42 -0.12
N PRO A 237 -24.35 -15.08 -0.51
CA PRO A 237 -25.12 -15.95 0.38
C PRO A 237 -24.48 -17.35 0.51
N ILE A 238 -23.20 -17.39 0.85
CA ILE A 238 -22.40 -18.60 1.08
C ILE A 238 -21.44 -18.37 2.23
N GLU A 239 -21.02 -19.43 2.91
CA GLU A 239 -20.11 -19.32 4.06
C GLU A 239 -18.70 -18.85 3.64
N ASP A 240 -18.17 -19.36 2.53
CA ASP A 240 -16.79 -19.15 2.08
C ASP A 240 -16.75 -19.16 0.55
N PHE A 241 -16.06 -18.19 -0.04
CA PHE A 241 -15.97 -18.02 -1.49
C PHE A 241 -14.69 -18.60 -2.08
N GLN A 242 -13.54 -18.32 -1.46
CA GLN A 242 -12.22 -18.65 -2.04
C GLN A 242 -11.25 -19.35 -1.07
N GLY A 243 -11.63 -19.53 0.20
CA GLY A 243 -10.83 -20.26 1.19
C GLY A 243 -9.54 -19.53 1.63
N CYS A 244 -9.38 -18.26 1.30
CA CYS A 244 -8.21 -17.46 1.66
C CYS A 244 -8.56 -15.96 1.66
N SER A 245 -7.73 -15.17 2.34
CA SER A 245 -7.94 -13.73 2.45
C SER A 245 -7.71 -12.97 1.14
N VAL A 246 -6.75 -13.39 0.31
CA VAL A 246 -6.41 -12.73 -0.96
C VAL A 246 -6.07 -13.74 -2.02
N MET A 247 -6.77 -13.63 -3.16
CA MET A 247 -6.51 -14.36 -4.38
C MET A 247 -6.18 -13.37 -5.51
N ASN A 248 -5.00 -13.47 -6.10
CA ASN A 248 -4.62 -12.72 -7.30
C ASN A 248 -5.12 -13.43 -8.55
N TYR A 249 -5.45 -12.67 -9.57
CA TYR A 249 -5.91 -13.16 -10.87
C TYR A 249 -4.97 -12.64 -11.97
N PRO A 250 -3.90 -13.36 -12.31
CA PRO A 250 -2.96 -12.92 -13.34
C PRO A 250 -3.52 -13.01 -14.77
N ASP A 251 -4.47 -13.89 -15.05
CA ASP A 251 -4.94 -14.18 -16.42
C ASP A 251 -5.59 -12.95 -17.09
N ALA A 252 -5.34 -12.75 -18.38
CA ALA A 252 -5.77 -11.56 -19.13
C ALA A 252 -7.30 -11.47 -19.31
N ASP A 253 -8.01 -12.61 -19.33
CA ASP A 253 -9.46 -12.68 -19.47
C ASP A 253 -10.22 -12.31 -18.18
N VAL A 254 -9.52 -12.18 -17.04
CA VAL A 254 -10.08 -11.72 -15.78
C VAL A 254 -9.82 -10.22 -15.62
N PRO A 255 -10.87 -9.37 -15.52
CA PRO A 255 -10.69 -7.92 -15.57
C PRO A 255 -10.13 -7.29 -14.28
N PHE A 256 -10.29 -7.94 -13.13
CA PHE A 256 -9.77 -7.49 -11.84
C PHE A 256 -8.39 -8.08 -11.54
N THR A 257 -7.65 -7.43 -10.66
CA THR A 257 -6.31 -7.89 -10.27
C THR A 257 -6.36 -8.91 -9.13
N ARG A 258 -7.30 -8.75 -8.20
CA ARG A 258 -7.45 -9.62 -7.03
C ARG A 258 -8.84 -9.58 -6.44
N ILE A 259 -9.14 -10.61 -5.63
CA ILE A 259 -10.30 -10.63 -4.73
C ILE A 259 -9.80 -10.71 -3.29
N HIS A 260 -10.37 -9.87 -2.44
CA HIS A 260 -10.26 -9.98 -1.00
C HIS A 260 -11.50 -10.68 -0.46
N GLU A 261 -11.34 -11.66 0.43
CA GLU A 261 -12.43 -12.23 1.21
C GLU A 261 -12.18 -11.95 2.69
N PHE A 262 -12.97 -11.06 3.26
CA PHE A 262 -12.62 -10.41 4.51
C PHE A 262 -12.73 -11.30 5.74
N ARG A 263 -13.58 -12.32 5.76
CA ARG A 263 -13.68 -13.24 6.89
C ARG A 263 -12.36 -13.93 7.26
N HIS A 264 -11.49 -14.14 6.26
CA HIS A 264 -10.18 -14.78 6.45
C HIS A 264 -9.10 -13.87 7.03
N PHE A 265 -9.34 -12.57 7.16
CA PHE A 265 -8.41 -11.67 7.84
C PHE A 265 -8.50 -11.80 9.35
N HIS A 266 -9.70 -12.12 9.88
CA HIS A 266 -9.97 -12.34 11.29
C HIS A 266 -10.59 -13.72 11.54
N PRO A 267 -9.85 -14.82 11.27
CA PRO A 267 -10.38 -16.18 11.43
C PRO A 267 -10.68 -16.56 12.88
N GLU A 268 -10.23 -15.75 13.84
CA GLU A 268 -10.52 -15.90 15.26
C GLU A 268 -11.92 -15.38 15.65
N ARG A 269 -12.60 -14.65 14.75
CA ARG A 269 -13.94 -14.10 15.00
C ARG A 269 -15.03 -15.07 14.54
N ASP A 270 -16.09 -15.14 15.30
CA ASP A 270 -17.27 -15.97 14.97
C ASP A 270 -18.22 -15.20 14.04
N TYR A 271 -17.93 -15.22 12.76
CA TYR A 271 -18.76 -14.62 11.72
C TYR A 271 -19.91 -15.54 11.30
N THR A 272 -20.99 -14.96 10.73
CA THR A 272 -22.10 -15.73 10.16
C THR A 272 -21.61 -16.77 9.15
N LYS A 273 -22.32 -17.92 9.09
CA LYS A 273 -22.07 -18.98 8.10
C LYS A 273 -22.96 -18.86 6.86
N ASP A 274 -23.93 -17.95 6.90
CA ASP A 274 -24.90 -17.80 5.82
C ASP A 274 -24.43 -16.85 4.72
N ALA A 275 -23.40 -16.05 5.00
CA ALA A 275 -22.89 -15.06 4.04
C ALA A 275 -21.40 -14.79 4.25
N THR A 276 -20.73 -14.36 3.17
CA THR A 276 -19.36 -13.80 3.19
C THR A 276 -19.31 -12.50 2.41
N VAL A 277 -18.26 -11.71 2.62
CA VAL A 277 -18.02 -10.46 1.90
C VAL A 277 -16.75 -10.59 1.10
N ILE A 278 -16.85 -10.31 -0.20
CA ILE A 278 -15.72 -10.21 -1.11
C ILE A 278 -15.58 -8.80 -1.65
N MET A 279 -14.38 -8.47 -2.09
CA MET A 279 -14.09 -7.19 -2.75
C MET A 279 -13.15 -7.43 -3.93
N ARG A 280 -13.62 -7.10 -5.14
CA ARG A 280 -12.81 -7.14 -6.36
C ARG A 280 -12.08 -5.83 -6.55
N GLU A 281 -10.81 -5.90 -6.90
CA GLU A 281 -9.93 -4.75 -7.09
C GLU A 281 -9.60 -4.53 -8.56
N TYR A 282 -9.94 -3.34 -9.08
CA TYR A 282 -9.62 -2.91 -10.43
C TYR A 282 -8.66 -1.72 -10.37
N SER A 283 -7.53 -1.82 -11.05
CA SER A 283 -6.53 -0.76 -11.06
C SER A 283 -6.66 0.11 -12.30
N ARG A 284 -6.59 1.43 -12.13
CA ARG A 284 -6.59 2.40 -13.24
C ARG A 284 -5.76 3.64 -12.92
N PHE A 285 -5.51 4.48 -13.92
CA PHE A 285 -4.96 5.83 -13.68
C PHE A 285 -5.99 6.68 -12.94
N ALA A 286 -5.51 7.48 -11.97
CA ALA A 286 -6.37 8.42 -11.28
C ALA A 286 -6.71 9.62 -12.17
N ASN A 287 -7.97 10.00 -12.17
CA ASN A 287 -8.43 11.28 -12.67
C ASN A 287 -8.39 12.34 -11.57
N LYS A 288 -8.53 13.61 -11.93
CA LYS A 288 -8.61 14.69 -10.96
C LYS A 288 -9.85 14.50 -10.07
N GLY A 289 -9.62 14.40 -8.76
CA GLY A 289 -10.67 14.15 -7.77
C GLY A 289 -10.78 12.71 -7.29
N ASP A 290 -10.14 11.75 -7.96
CA ASP A 290 -10.02 10.38 -7.46
C ASP A 290 -9.10 10.33 -6.24
N GLU A 291 -9.30 9.30 -5.40
CA GLU A 291 -8.39 9.04 -4.29
C GLU A 291 -7.04 8.50 -4.82
N PRO A 292 -5.93 9.13 -4.46
CA PRO A 292 -4.60 8.68 -4.89
C PRO A 292 -4.12 7.49 -4.06
N TYR A 293 -3.77 6.39 -4.71
CA TYR A 293 -3.25 5.19 -4.03
C TYR A 293 -1.75 5.02 -4.20
N TYR A 294 -1.26 4.99 -5.43
CA TYR A 294 0.15 4.70 -5.73
C TYR A 294 0.73 5.77 -6.65
N PRO A 295 1.88 6.39 -6.28
CA PRO A 295 2.55 7.32 -7.17
C PRO A 295 3.08 6.59 -8.40
N VAL A 296 2.81 7.10 -9.60
CA VAL A 296 3.31 6.51 -10.86
C VAL A 296 4.80 6.74 -11.01
N ASN A 297 5.27 7.90 -10.57
CA ASN A 297 6.69 8.25 -10.49
C ASN A 297 7.44 8.16 -11.84
N THR A 298 6.79 8.66 -12.92
CA THR A 298 7.42 8.81 -14.24
C THR A 298 8.61 9.78 -14.19
N SER A 299 9.38 9.86 -15.27
CA SER A 299 10.43 10.90 -15.39
C SER A 299 9.86 12.31 -15.29
N VAL A 300 8.69 12.54 -15.90
CA VAL A 300 7.97 13.82 -15.83
C VAL A 300 7.49 14.12 -14.41
N ASP A 301 6.96 13.13 -13.71
CA ASP A 301 6.55 13.31 -12.30
C ASP A 301 7.75 13.65 -11.41
N ARG A 302 8.89 13.02 -11.63
CA ARG A 302 10.11 13.33 -10.86
C ARG A 302 10.59 14.77 -11.09
N GLU A 303 10.52 15.27 -12.32
CA GLU A 303 10.87 16.68 -12.61
C GLU A 303 9.89 17.65 -11.93
N LYS A 304 8.58 17.39 -12.01
CA LYS A 304 7.58 18.19 -11.30
C LYS A 304 7.79 18.14 -9.78
N LEU A 305 8.04 16.96 -9.24
CA LEU A 305 8.28 16.78 -7.80
C LEU A 305 9.49 17.58 -7.32
N LEU A 306 10.57 17.67 -8.09
CA LEU A 306 11.73 18.51 -7.74
C LEU A 306 11.32 19.98 -7.61
N LYS A 307 10.48 20.49 -8.51
CA LYS A 307 9.99 21.86 -8.42
C LYS A 307 9.09 22.08 -7.20
N TYR A 308 8.17 21.12 -6.91
CA TYR A 308 7.36 21.18 -5.68
C TYR A 308 8.21 21.14 -4.41
N ARG A 309 9.31 20.38 -4.40
CA ARG A 309 10.28 20.37 -3.30
C ARG A 309 10.96 21.73 -3.12
N ASP A 310 11.28 22.40 -4.22
CA ASP A 310 11.87 23.73 -4.16
C ASP A 310 10.86 24.77 -3.65
N LEU A 311 9.60 24.73 -4.08
CA LEU A 311 8.54 25.55 -3.52
C LEU A 311 8.35 25.28 -2.01
N ALA A 312 8.35 24.02 -1.60
CA ALA A 312 8.19 23.62 -0.20
C ALA A 312 9.31 24.15 0.72
N LYS A 313 10.53 24.35 0.20
CA LYS A 313 11.63 24.97 0.97
C LYS A 313 11.34 26.41 1.36
N GLY A 314 10.50 27.10 0.59
CA GLY A 314 10.08 28.47 0.85
C GLY A 314 9.01 28.59 1.96
N GLU A 315 8.33 27.50 2.30
CA GLU A 315 7.27 27.49 3.30
C GLU A 315 7.83 27.66 4.72
N GLN A 316 7.15 28.48 5.52
CA GLN A 316 7.50 28.71 6.91
C GLN A 316 6.48 28.05 7.83
N ASN A 317 6.97 27.33 8.85
CA ASN A 317 6.14 26.61 9.81
C ASN A 317 5.25 25.51 9.20
N VAL A 318 5.60 24.98 8.02
CA VAL A 318 4.91 23.87 7.37
C VAL A 318 5.86 22.69 7.20
N LEU A 319 5.40 21.49 7.54
CA LEU A 319 6.07 20.23 7.28
C LEU A 319 5.20 19.38 6.37
N PHE A 320 5.82 18.77 5.36
CA PHE A 320 5.14 17.83 4.47
C PHE A 320 5.46 16.40 4.89
N GLY A 321 4.45 15.57 5.06
CA GLY A 321 4.60 14.20 5.52
C GLY A 321 3.58 13.25 4.89
N GLY A 322 3.74 11.96 5.19
CA GLY A 322 2.87 10.91 4.68
C GLY A 322 3.06 10.62 3.19
N ARG A 323 2.33 9.62 2.69
CA ARG A 323 2.45 9.15 1.30
C ARG A 323 2.16 10.27 0.28
N LEU A 324 1.07 11.02 0.50
CA LEU A 324 0.62 12.03 -0.46
C LEU A 324 1.47 13.31 -0.38
N GLY A 325 1.81 13.77 0.83
CA GLY A 325 2.61 14.98 1.03
C GLY A 325 4.07 14.82 0.61
N THR A 326 4.57 13.59 0.47
CA THR A 326 5.94 13.32 0.01
C THR A 326 6.00 12.70 -1.39
N TYR A 327 4.86 12.37 -1.98
CA TYR A 327 4.76 11.65 -3.26
C TYR A 327 5.63 10.38 -3.28
N LYS A 328 5.55 9.59 -2.18
CA LYS A 328 6.29 8.33 -2.02
C LYS A 328 5.35 7.18 -1.73
N TYR A 329 5.69 6.00 -2.23
CA TYR A 329 5.07 4.79 -1.73
C TYR A 329 5.60 4.51 -0.31
N LEU A 330 4.70 4.47 0.65
CA LEU A 330 5.01 4.16 2.05
C LEU A 330 4.05 3.08 2.55
N ASP A 331 4.59 2.00 3.08
CA ASP A 331 3.80 1.08 3.88
C ASP A 331 3.41 1.74 5.22
N MET A 332 2.40 1.21 5.91
CA MET A 332 1.93 1.80 7.18
C MET A 332 3.07 2.00 8.18
N HIS A 333 3.92 0.99 8.35
CA HIS A 333 5.06 1.10 9.29
C HIS A 333 6.08 2.15 8.87
N MET A 334 6.27 2.36 7.57
CA MET A 334 7.16 3.41 7.05
C MET A 334 6.57 4.79 7.29
N ALA A 335 5.26 4.97 7.07
CA ALA A 335 4.57 6.23 7.34
C ALA A 335 4.63 6.60 8.84
N ILE A 336 4.39 5.62 9.73
CA ILE A 336 4.50 5.81 11.18
C ILE A 336 5.95 6.12 11.58
N GLY A 337 6.92 5.39 11.05
CA GLY A 337 8.35 5.63 11.30
C GLY A 337 8.79 7.03 10.88
N ALA A 338 8.36 7.49 9.70
CA ALA A 338 8.62 8.84 9.22
C ALA A 338 7.97 9.91 10.12
N ALA A 339 6.73 9.70 10.57
CA ALA A 339 6.05 10.61 11.49
C ALA A 339 6.77 10.70 12.85
N LEU A 340 7.21 9.57 13.42
CA LEU A 340 8.00 9.55 14.66
C LEU A 340 9.34 10.27 14.50
N SER A 341 10.01 10.08 13.37
CA SER A 341 11.26 10.78 13.04
C SER A 341 11.06 12.29 12.88
N MET A 342 10.00 12.69 12.18
CA MET A 342 9.63 14.10 12.00
C MET A 342 9.34 14.76 13.36
N PHE A 343 8.61 14.07 14.23
CA PHE A 343 8.33 14.56 15.58
C PHE A 343 9.63 14.79 16.35
N ASP A 344 10.54 13.81 16.40
CA ASP A 344 11.80 13.94 17.17
C ASP A 344 12.72 15.03 16.63
N ASN A 345 12.84 15.15 15.30
CA ASN A 345 13.84 16.01 14.68
C ASN A 345 13.35 17.42 14.35
N LYS A 346 12.03 17.63 14.25
CA LYS A 346 11.44 18.89 13.80
C LYS A 346 10.45 19.46 14.82
N ILE A 347 9.46 18.67 15.25
CA ILE A 347 8.34 19.15 16.06
C ILE A 347 8.76 19.33 17.52
N ARG A 348 9.35 18.30 18.13
CA ARG A 348 9.80 18.38 19.54
C ARG A 348 10.79 19.52 19.79
N PRO A 349 11.84 19.74 18.97
CA PRO A 349 12.75 20.88 19.18
C PRO A 349 12.06 22.24 19.05
N HIS A 350 11.04 22.36 18.20
CA HIS A 350 10.27 23.60 18.10
C HIS A 350 9.58 23.95 19.42
N PHE A 351 8.82 23.03 19.98
CA PHE A 351 8.06 23.30 21.23
C PHE A 351 8.94 23.28 22.47
N ALA A 352 9.99 22.47 22.52
CA ALA A 352 10.84 22.38 23.71
C ALA A 352 11.95 23.44 23.76
N GLN A 353 12.42 23.96 22.64
CA GLN A 353 13.64 24.78 22.54
C GLN A 353 13.44 26.06 21.71
N GLY A 354 12.24 26.29 21.18
CA GLY A 354 11.96 27.45 20.30
C GLY A 354 12.65 27.36 18.94
N ALA A 355 13.07 26.14 18.50
CA ALA A 355 13.69 25.94 17.20
C ALA A 355 12.71 26.30 16.08
N LYS A 356 13.18 27.00 15.04
CA LYS A 356 12.31 27.30 13.89
C LYS A 356 11.99 26.03 13.12
N ILE A 357 10.70 25.81 12.83
CA ILE A 357 10.29 24.81 11.87
C ILE A 357 10.68 25.33 10.48
N LYS A 358 11.68 24.72 9.90
CA LYS A 358 12.01 24.91 8.49
C LYS A 358 11.42 23.72 7.75
N SER A 359 10.63 23.99 6.72
CA SER A 359 10.29 22.97 5.75
C SER A 359 11.60 22.49 5.13
N GLY A 360 12.05 21.29 5.49
CA GLY A 360 13.26 20.68 4.90
C GLY A 360 13.05 20.17 3.48
N GLY A 361 11.99 20.65 2.82
CA GLY A 361 11.51 20.04 1.59
C GLY A 361 10.54 18.88 1.87
N VAL A 362 10.06 18.26 0.79
CA VAL A 362 9.15 17.10 0.82
C VAL A 362 9.91 15.78 1.13
N ASP A 363 11.01 15.85 1.87
CA ASP A 363 11.82 14.70 2.25
C ASP A 363 11.59 14.35 3.72
N ALA A 364 10.75 13.35 3.94
CA ALA A 364 10.64 12.69 5.23
C ALA A 364 11.65 11.56 5.35
#